data_9dfdc7aca044d8b366a5021014bd43c9
#
_entry.id   9dfdc7aca044d8b366a5021014bd43c9
#
_cell.length_a   1.000
_cell.length_b   1.000
_cell.length_c   1.000
_cell.angle_alpha   90.00
_cell.angle_beta   90.00
_cell.angle_gamma   90.00
#
_symmetry.space_group_name_H-M   'P 1'
#
loop_
_entity.id
_entity.type
_entity.pdbx_description
1 polymer ?
#
loop_
_entity_poly.entity_id
_entity_poly.type
_entity_poly.pdbx_seq_one_letter_code
_entity_poly.pdbx_strand_id
1 'polypeptide(L)'
;SFPTRRSSDLVKKTLKGIVTNPILIGIVAGLVWSALKIPMPAIPKKVISSIGNVATPMGLMAMGATFDIKKAFGKIKPSAIAAFMKLIGLCAIFLPIAVKLGFRTDKLVAILIMLGSATTVSSFVMAKNMGHEGTLSSSVVMLTTMFSAFTVTGWLYILRHFMLI
;
A
#
# COMPACT_ATOMS: atom_id res chain seq x y z
N SER A 1 5.36 3.27 38.43
CA SER A 1 6.31 4.16 37.76
C SER A 1 6.45 3.72 36.31
N PHE A 2 5.86 4.51 35.42
CA PHE A 2 6.06 4.32 33.98
C PHE A 2 7.52 4.65 33.65
N PRO A 3 8.30 3.73 33.08
CA PRO A 3 9.64 4.06 32.64
C PRO A 3 9.55 5.06 31.49
N THR A 4 9.97 6.28 31.73
CA THR A 4 10.20 7.28 30.69
C THR A 4 11.33 6.77 29.79
N ARG A 5 10.95 5.97 28.77
CA ARG A 5 11.88 5.57 27.70
C ARG A 5 12.39 6.83 27.03
N ARG A 6 13.67 7.11 27.20
CA ARG A 6 14.35 8.25 26.59
C ARG A 6 14.03 8.27 25.08
N SER A 7 13.54 9.39 24.59
CA SER A 7 13.20 9.58 23.17
C SER A 7 14.32 9.12 22.21
N SER A 8 15.57 9.27 22.64
CA SER A 8 16.76 8.82 21.91
C SER A 8 16.82 7.29 21.70
N ASP A 9 16.32 6.50 22.63
CA ASP A 9 16.34 5.04 22.50
C ASP A 9 15.24 4.53 21.57
N LEU A 10 14.10 5.23 21.55
CA LEU A 10 13.02 4.97 20.59
C LEU A 10 13.47 5.31 19.17
N VAL A 11 14.09 6.47 18.97
CA VAL A 11 14.61 6.88 17.66
C VAL A 11 15.68 5.90 17.16
N LYS A 12 16.64 5.53 18.00
CA LYS A 12 17.70 4.55 17.63
C LYS A 12 17.11 3.19 17.27
N LYS A 13 16.13 2.70 18.04
CA LYS A 13 15.46 1.42 17.77
C LYS A 13 14.65 1.48 16.47
N THR A 14 13.97 2.58 16.24
CA THR A 14 13.21 2.82 15.00
C THR A 14 14.14 2.93 13.79
N LEU A 15 15.21 3.73 13.89
CA LEU A 15 16.21 3.83 12.82
C LEU A 15 16.86 2.48 12.51
N LYS A 16 17.25 1.73 13.53
CA LYS A 16 17.79 0.39 13.36
C LYS A 16 16.80 -0.54 12.65
N GLY A 17 15.52 -0.51 13.06
CA GLY A 17 14.46 -1.27 12.42
C GLY A 17 14.23 -0.89 10.95
N ILE A 18 14.36 0.40 10.62
CA ILE A 18 14.27 0.90 9.25
C ILE A 18 15.46 0.41 8.41
N VAL A 19 16.69 0.61 8.90
CA VAL A 19 17.92 0.23 8.16
C VAL A 19 18.05 -1.29 8.01
N THR A 20 17.52 -2.08 8.95
CA THR A 20 17.58 -3.55 8.89
C THR A 20 16.39 -4.16 8.12
N ASN A 21 15.44 -3.34 7.64
CA ASN A 21 14.29 -3.83 6.90
C ASN A 21 14.72 -4.31 5.51
N PRO A 22 14.52 -5.61 5.16
CA PRO A 22 14.96 -6.16 3.88
C PRO A 22 14.31 -5.49 2.67
N ILE A 23 13.10 -4.95 2.83
CA ILE A 23 12.39 -4.21 1.77
C ILE A 23 13.13 -2.90 1.47
N LEU A 24 13.52 -2.15 2.51
CA LEU A 24 14.24 -0.89 2.33
C LEU A 24 15.64 -1.10 1.78
N ILE A 25 16.34 -2.15 2.25
CA ILE A 25 17.64 -2.53 1.70
C ILE A 25 17.53 -2.83 0.20
N GLY A 26 16.50 -3.59 -0.21
CA GLY A 26 16.25 -3.90 -1.62
C GLY A 26 15.96 -2.66 -2.47
N ILE A 27 15.17 -1.71 -1.95
CA ILE A 27 14.86 -0.45 -2.64
C ILE A 27 16.14 0.39 -2.80
N VAL A 28 16.92 0.56 -1.74
CA VAL A 28 18.16 1.34 -1.78
C VAL A 28 19.18 0.71 -2.73
N ALA A 29 19.35 -0.62 -2.68
CA ALA A 29 20.21 -1.34 -3.61
C ALA A 29 19.79 -1.14 -5.08
N GLY A 30 18.48 -1.23 -5.36
CA GLY A 30 17.95 -0.97 -6.69
C GLY A 30 18.14 0.48 -7.15
N LEU A 31 17.97 1.46 -6.26
CA LEU A 31 18.21 2.88 -6.56
C LEU A 31 19.69 3.16 -6.85
N VAL A 32 20.60 2.61 -6.05
CA VAL A 32 22.06 2.75 -6.27
C VAL A 32 22.45 2.14 -7.62
N TRP A 33 21.95 0.93 -7.92
CA TRP A 33 22.21 0.29 -9.22
C TRP A 33 21.71 1.15 -10.38
N SER A 34 20.50 1.69 -10.28
CA SER A 34 19.91 2.54 -11.29
C SER A 34 20.68 3.86 -11.47
N ALA A 35 21.14 4.45 -10.36
CA ALA A 35 21.93 5.70 -10.39
C ALA A 35 23.29 5.52 -11.05
N LEU A 36 23.91 4.35 -10.85
CA LEU A 36 25.19 4.00 -11.47
C LEU A 36 25.05 3.67 -12.97
N LYS A 37 23.82 3.58 -13.50
CA LYS A 37 23.51 3.27 -14.92
C LYS A 37 24.24 2.04 -15.43
N ILE A 38 24.53 1.04 -14.56
CA ILE A 38 25.22 -0.18 -14.93
C ILE A 38 24.27 -1.04 -15.77
N PRO A 39 24.62 -1.41 -17.00
CA PRO A 39 23.79 -2.28 -17.81
C PRO A 39 23.67 -3.65 -17.15
N MET A 40 22.45 -4.06 -16.84
CA MET A 40 22.21 -5.39 -16.26
C MET A 40 22.14 -6.43 -17.36
N PRO A 41 22.96 -7.49 -17.31
CA PRO A 41 22.87 -8.60 -18.28
C PRO A 41 21.47 -9.20 -18.31
N ALA A 42 21.07 -9.74 -19.47
CA ALA A 42 19.69 -10.22 -19.68
C ALA A 42 19.29 -11.34 -18.70
N ILE A 43 20.22 -12.24 -18.38
CA ILE A 43 19.95 -13.39 -17.50
C ILE A 43 19.64 -12.96 -16.07
N PRO A 44 20.50 -12.21 -15.34
CA PRO A 44 20.17 -11.70 -14.00
C PRO A 44 18.89 -10.87 -13.97
N LYS A 45 18.68 -10.03 -14.98
CA LYS A 45 17.44 -9.22 -15.08
C LYS A 45 16.20 -10.11 -15.15
N LYS A 46 16.23 -11.18 -15.94
CA LYS A 46 15.12 -12.13 -16.07
C LYS A 46 14.87 -12.88 -14.76
N VAL A 47 15.93 -13.31 -14.07
CA VAL A 47 15.82 -14.01 -12.78
C VAL A 47 15.17 -13.10 -11.72
N ILE A 48 15.68 -11.87 -11.56
CA ILE A 48 15.13 -10.91 -10.60
C ILE A 48 13.65 -10.60 -10.91
N SER A 49 13.34 -10.39 -12.19
CA SER A 49 11.96 -10.16 -12.62
C SER A 49 11.05 -11.35 -12.32
N SER A 50 11.51 -12.57 -12.56
CA SER A 50 10.74 -13.79 -12.29
C SER A 50 10.47 -13.96 -10.79
N ILE A 51 11.46 -13.74 -9.94
CA ILE A 51 11.30 -13.76 -8.49
C ILE A 51 10.32 -12.64 -8.03
N GLY A 52 10.49 -11.43 -8.59
CA GLY A 52 9.60 -10.30 -8.29
C GLY A 52 8.14 -10.58 -8.65
N ASN A 53 7.88 -11.24 -9.78
CA ASN A 53 6.53 -11.59 -10.21
C ASN A 53 5.84 -12.60 -9.28
N VAL A 54 6.60 -13.43 -8.59
CA VAL A 54 6.07 -14.41 -7.63
C VAL A 54 5.80 -13.78 -6.26
N ALA A 55 6.40 -12.63 -5.96
CA ALA A 55 6.29 -11.98 -4.64
C ALA A 55 4.83 -11.64 -4.26
N THR A 56 4.04 -11.09 -5.17
CA THR A 56 2.63 -10.75 -4.91
C THR A 56 1.75 -11.98 -4.70
N PRO A 57 1.76 -13.02 -5.55
CA PRO A 57 1.03 -14.25 -5.29
C PRO A 57 1.41 -14.92 -3.97
N MET A 58 2.71 -15.01 -3.68
CA MET A 58 3.18 -15.57 -2.40
C MET A 58 2.71 -14.73 -1.19
N GLY A 59 2.76 -13.41 -1.30
CA GLY A 59 2.25 -12.52 -0.27
C GLY A 59 0.75 -12.70 -0.01
N LEU A 60 -0.04 -12.88 -1.07
CA LEU A 60 -1.48 -13.17 -0.96
C LEU A 60 -1.73 -14.53 -0.31
N MET A 61 -0.98 -15.56 -0.70
CA MET A 61 -1.09 -16.89 -0.09
C MET A 61 -0.72 -16.85 1.41
N ALA A 62 0.39 -16.18 1.74
CA ALA A 62 0.82 -16.03 3.13
C ALA A 62 -0.21 -15.24 3.96
N MET A 63 -0.79 -14.18 3.39
CA MET A 63 -1.86 -13.41 4.02
C MET A 63 -3.11 -14.28 4.24
N GLY A 64 -3.53 -15.05 3.24
CA GLY A 64 -4.68 -15.96 3.35
C GLY A 64 -4.46 -17.06 4.39
N ALA A 65 -3.28 -17.68 4.40
CA ALA A 65 -2.93 -18.73 5.34
C ALA A 65 -2.86 -18.26 6.81
N THR A 66 -2.51 -16.99 7.03
CA THR A 66 -2.43 -16.40 8.37
C THR A 66 -3.67 -15.62 8.78
N PHE A 67 -4.69 -15.58 7.91
CA PHE A 67 -5.91 -14.83 8.16
C PHE A 67 -6.81 -15.53 9.17
N ASP A 68 -6.97 -14.90 10.32
CA ASP A 68 -7.87 -15.37 11.38
C ASP A 68 -9.20 -14.61 11.29
N ILE A 69 -10.23 -15.32 10.81
CA ILE A 69 -11.58 -14.79 10.62
C ILE A 69 -12.14 -14.24 11.94
N LYS A 70 -11.97 -14.94 13.06
CA LYS A 70 -12.50 -14.51 14.38
C LYS A 70 -11.85 -13.21 14.84
N LYS A 71 -10.53 -13.10 14.70
CA LYS A 71 -9.79 -11.86 15.01
C LYS A 71 -10.12 -10.71 14.06
N ALA A 72 -10.37 -11.01 12.79
CA ALA A 72 -10.78 -10.04 11.79
C ALA A 72 -12.15 -9.43 12.11
N PHE A 73 -13.12 -10.25 12.52
CA PHE A 73 -14.43 -9.76 12.98
C PHE A 73 -14.32 -8.87 14.22
N GLY A 74 -13.42 -9.17 15.14
CA GLY A 74 -13.14 -8.30 16.30
C GLY A 74 -12.58 -6.92 15.92
N LYS A 75 -11.93 -6.79 14.77
CA LYS A 75 -11.32 -5.54 14.24
C LYS A 75 -12.04 -5.01 12.99
N ILE A 76 -13.26 -5.49 12.70
CA ILE A 76 -13.97 -5.10 11.48
C ILE A 76 -14.31 -3.61 11.43
N LYS A 77 -14.69 -2.99 12.56
CA LYS A 77 -15.00 -1.57 12.64
C LYS A 77 -13.79 -0.69 12.25
N PRO A 78 -12.60 -0.81 12.87
CA PRO A 78 -11.45 0.00 12.47
C PRO A 78 -10.97 -0.32 11.05
N SER A 79 -11.08 -1.58 10.59
CA SER A 79 -10.73 -1.95 9.22
C SER A 79 -11.69 -1.35 8.19
N ALA A 80 -12.98 -1.36 8.47
CA ALA A 80 -14.00 -0.76 7.60
C ALA A 80 -13.85 0.77 7.53
N ILE A 81 -13.59 1.43 8.67
CA ILE A 81 -13.34 2.87 8.70
C ILE A 81 -12.11 3.22 7.87
N ALA A 82 -11.00 2.46 8.03
CA ALA A 82 -9.78 2.70 7.25
C ALA A 82 -10.00 2.47 5.75
N ALA A 83 -10.73 1.42 5.36
CA ALA A 83 -11.07 1.14 3.97
C ALA A 83 -11.97 2.25 3.38
N PHE A 84 -13.00 2.68 4.11
CA PHE A 84 -13.89 3.77 3.71
C PHE A 84 -13.14 5.10 3.54
N MET A 85 -12.32 5.47 4.52
CA MET A 85 -11.50 6.68 4.44
C MET A 85 -10.55 6.63 3.24
N LYS A 86 -9.98 5.48 2.93
CA LYS A 86 -9.08 5.33 1.80
C LYS A 86 -9.82 5.40 0.46
N LEU A 87 -10.89 4.63 0.28
CA LEU A 87 -11.57 4.48 -1.01
C LEU A 87 -12.49 5.67 -1.35
N ILE A 88 -13.10 6.26 -0.34
CA ILE A 88 -14.06 7.35 -0.53
C ILE A 88 -13.49 8.65 0.00
N GLY A 89 -12.98 8.69 1.24
CA GLY A 89 -12.51 9.92 1.88
C GLY A 89 -11.39 10.61 1.11
N LEU A 90 -10.33 9.87 0.75
CA LEU A 90 -9.22 10.45 -0.02
C LEU A 90 -9.68 10.91 -1.40
N CYS A 91 -10.49 10.12 -2.11
CA CYS A 91 -11.01 10.52 -3.42
C CYS A 91 -11.90 11.76 -3.32
N ALA A 92 -12.81 11.82 -2.32
CA ALA A 92 -13.71 12.96 -2.13
C ALA A 92 -12.98 14.27 -1.83
N ILE A 93 -11.82 14.21 -1.17
CA ILE A 93 -11.02 15.40 -0.84
C ILE A 93 -10.11 15.78 -2.01
N PHE A 94 -9.34 14.83 -2.53
CA PHE A 94 -8.27 15.13 -3.47
C PHE A 94 -8.74 15.28 -4.92
N LEU A 95 -9.83 14.62 -5.36
CA LEU A 95 -10.36 14.81 -6.71
C LEU A 95 -10.86 16.24 -6.98
N PRO A 96 -11.65 16.87 -6.09
CA PRO A 96 -12.03 18.28 -6.30
C PRO A 96 -10.82 19.21 -6.31
N ILE A 97 -9.81 18.95 -5.49
CA ILE A 97 -8.57 19.73 -5.49
C ILE A 97 -7.84 19.58 -6.83
N ALA A 98 -7.71 18.34 -7.34
CA ALA A 98 -7.10 18.08 -8.64
C ALA A 98 -7.84 18.80 -9.78
N VAL A 99 -9.17 18.81 -9.74
CA VAL A 99 -9.99 19.53 -10.71
C VAL A 99 -9.73 21.05 -10.65
N LYS A 100 -9.63 21.63 -9.45
CA LYS A 100 -9.29 23.05 -9.26
C LYS A 100 -7.89 23.41 -9.74
N LEU A 101 -6.94 22.46 -9.64
CA LEU A 101 -5.57 22.62 -10.16
C LEU A 101 -5.48 22.48 -11.70
N GLY A 102 -6.62 22.26 -12.37
CA GLY A 102 -6.67 22.19 -13.84
C GLY A 102 -6.37 20.80 -14.42
N PHE A 103 -6.27 19.76 -13.59
CA PHE A 103 -6.14 18.39 -14.10
C PHE A 103 -7.45 17.93 -14.73
N ARG A 104 -7.37 17.41 -15.95
CA ARG A 104 -8.52 16.94 -16.74
C ARG A 104 -8.19 15.62 -17.42
N THR A 105 -9.25 14.93 -17.88
CA THR A 105 -9.16 13.73 -18.72
C THR A 105 -8.21 12.67 -18.11
N ASP A 106 -7.18 12.25 -18.83
CA ASP A 106 -6.29 11.15 -18.46
C ASP A 106 -5.55 11.37 -17.15
N LYS A 107 -5.15 12.61 -16.88
CA LYS A 107 -4.44 12.97 -15.63
C LYS A 107 -5.35 12.80 -14.42
N LEU A 108 -6.63 13.18 -14.54
CA LEU A 108 -7.60 13.05 -13.46
C LEU A 108 -7.94 11.57 -13.20
N VAL A 109 -8.06 10.77 -14.27
CA VAL A 109 -8.24 9.32 -14.17
C VAL A 109 -7.03 8.65 -13.49
N ALA A 110 -5.82 9.05 -13.86
CA ALA A 110 -4.61 8.53 -13.22
C ALA A 110 -4.58 8.83 -11.71
N ILE A 111 -4.93 10.05 -11.30
CA ILE A 111 -5.05 10.45 -9.89
C ILE A 111 -6.13 9.61 -9.19
N LEU A 112 -7.29 9.42 -9.82
CA LEU A 112 -8.36 8.59 -9.26
C LEU A 112 -7.87 7.15 -9.02
N ILE A 113 -7.21 6.54 -10.00
CA ILE A 113 -6.69 5.17 -9.87
C ILE A 113 -5.67 5.08 -8.75
N MET A 114 -4.76 6.04 -8.63
CA MET A 114 -3.76 6.08 -7.55
C MET A 114 -4.42 6.20 -6.16
N LEU A 115 -5.43 7.02 -6.00
CA LEU A 115 -6.12 7.26 -4.73
C LEU A 115 -7.10 6.12 -4.39
N GLY A 116 -7.88 5.67 -5.37
CA GLY A 116 -8.97 4.70 -5.19
C GLY A 116 -8.53 3.24 -5.30
N SER A 117 -7.25 2.96 -5.62
CA SER A 117 -6.76 1.58 -5.70
C SER A 117 -6.75 0.89 -4.33
N ALA A 118 -6.88 -0.44 -4.35
CA ALA A 118 -6.79 -1.27 -3.15
C ALA A 118 -5.45 -1.09 -2.43
N THR A 119 -5.45 -1.38 -1.13
CA THR A 119 -4.23 -1.40 -0.34
C THR A 119 -3.36 -2.58 -0.77
N THR A 120 -2.05 -2.35 -0.92
CA THR A 120 -1.11 -3.38 -1.36
C THR A 120 -0.84 -4.41 -0.28
N VAL A 121 -0.55 -5.65 -0.70
CA VAL A 121 -0.13 -6.75 0.19
C VAL A 121 1.16 -6.41 0.93
N SER A 122 1.99 -5.54 0.36
CA SER A 122 3.24 -5.07 0.99
C SER A 122 3.01 -4.44 2.36
N SER A 123 1.86 -3.80 2.59
CA SER A 123 1.51 -3.23 3.91
C SER A 123 1.35 -4.32 4.99
N PHE A 124 0.78 -5.48 4.61
CA PHE A 124 0.68 -6.63 5.51
C PHE A 124 2.07 -7.22 5.81
N VAL A 125 2.89 -7.44 4.76
CA VAL A 125 4.25 -7.97 4.93
C VAL A 125 5.09 -7.04 5.81
N MET A 126 4.98 -5.73 5.62
CA MET A 126 5.69 -4.74 6.43
C MET A 126 5.24 -4.79 7.91
N ALA A 127 3.94 -4.88 8.17
CA ALA A 127 3.40 -5.02 9.53
C ALA A 127 3.92 -6.29 10.22
N LYS A 128 4.00 -7.42 9.50
CA LYS A 128 4.57 -8.67 10.00
C LYS A 128 6.06 -8.54 10.31
N ASN A 129 6.84 -7.92 9.44
CA ASN A 129 8.28 -7.69 9.67
C ASN A 129 8.55 -6.77 10.87
N MET A 130 7.62 -5.91 11.22
CA MET A 130 7.69 -5.06 12.41
C MET A 130 7.22 -5.75 13.70
N GLY A 131 6.92 -7.06 13.65
CA GLY A 131 6.49 -7.85 14.81
C GLY A 131 5.02 -7.67 15.19
N HIS A 132 4.20 -7.07 14.31
CA HIS A 132 2.76 -6.96 14.52
C HIS A 132 2.00 -8.18 13.98
N GLU A 133 0.83 -8.48 14.55
CA GLU A 133 -0.01 -9.60 14.09
C GLU A 133 -0.43 -9.48 12.61
N GLY A 134 -0.50 -8.25 12.08
CA GLY A 134 -0.92 -7.98 10.71
C GLY A 134 -2.43 -8.16 10.44
N THR A 135 -3.23 -8.51 11.44
CA THR A 135 -4.67 -8.78 11.30
C THR A 135 -5.43 -7.57 10.77
N LEU A 136 -5.12 -6.36 11.28
CA LEU A 136 -5.75 -5.13 10.79
C LEU A 136 -5.37 -4.88 9.32
N SER A 137 -4.07 -4.99 8.99
CA SER A 137 -3.58 -4.77 7.63
C SER A 137 -4.18 -5.77 6.63
N SER A 138 -4.27 -7.06 6.98
CA SER A 138 -4.88 -8.08 6.12
C SER A 138 -6.38 -7.82 5.91
N SER A 139 -7.11 -7.43 6.96
CA SER A 139 -8.53 -7.08 6.85
C SER A 139 -8.75 -5.85 5.97
N VAL A 140 -7.92 -4.81 6.08
CA VAL A 140 -7.99 -3.62 5.23
C VAL A 140 -7.66 -3.97 3.78
N VAL A 141 -6.65 -4.79 3.52
CA VAL A 141 -6.31 -5.24 2.15
C VAL A 141 -7.50 -5.98 1.54
N MET A 142 -8.11 -6.93 2.26
CA MET A 142 -9.27 -7.66 1.77
C MET A 142 -10.46 -6.75 1.46
N LEU A 143 -10.84 -5.89 2.41
CA LEU A 143 -11.96 -4.97 2.23
C LEU A 143 -11.72 -3.99 1.08
N THR A 144 -10.53 -3.39 1.03
CA THR A 144 -10.20 -2.43 -0.04
C THR A 144 -10.15 -3.12 -1.41
N THR A 145 -9.65 -4.33 -1.51
CA THR A 145 -9.63 -5.09 -2.78
C THR A 145 -11.04 -5.41 -3.25
N MET A 146 -11.91 -5.84 -2.32
CA MET A 146 -13.30 -6.20 -2.66
C MET A 146 -14.12 -4.98 -3.07
N PHE A 147 -13.96 -3.86 -2.37
CA PHE A 147 -14.77 -2.67 -2.61
C PHE A 147 -14.15 -1.68 -3.62
N SER A 148 -12.85 -1.77 -3.93
CA SER A 148 -12.18 -0.84 -4.86
C SER A 148 -12.81 -0.85 -6.26
N ALA A 149 -13.22 -2.00 -6.76
CA ALA A 149 -13.87 -2.11 -8.06
C ALA A 149 -15.16 -1.26 -8.14
N PHE A 150 -16.01 -1.35 -7.10
CA PHE A 150 -17.25 -0.59 -7.04
C PHE A 150 -17.00 0.90 -6.82
N THR A 151 -16.09 1.25 -5.94
CA THR A 151 -15.79 2.65 -5.62
C THR A 151 -15.11 3.37 -6.77
N VAL A 152 -14.12 2.75 -7.43
CA VAL A 152 -13.46 3.34 -8.60
C VAL A 152 -14.45 3.52 -9.75
N THR A 153 -15.30 2.51 -10.03
CA THR A 153 -16.34 2.61 -11.05
C THR A 153 -17.33 3.73 -10.72
N GLY A 154 -17.76 3.84 -9.46
CA GLY A 154 -18.65 4.92 -9.01
C GLY A 154 -18.03 6.30 -9.21
N TRP A 155 -16.75 6.48 -8.86
CA TRP A 155 -16.03 7.73 -9.07
C TRP A 155 -15.84 8.06 -10.55
N LEU A 156 -15.53 7.07 -11.40
CA LEU A 156 -15.45 7.27 -12.85
C LEU A 156 -16.78 7.73 -13.42
N TYR A 157 -17.88 7.12 -12.98
CA TYR A 157 -19.22 7.53 -13.39
C TYR A 157 -19.52 8.97 -13.01
N ILE A 158 -19.20 9.37 -11.77
CA ILE A 158 -19.36 10.75 -11.28
C ILE A 158 -18.53 11.73 -12.12
N LEU A 159 -17.24 11.45 -12.34
CA LEU A 159 -16.36 12.33 -13.11
C LEU A 159 -16.83 12.48 -14.55
N ARG A 160 -17.32 11.41 -15.17
CA ARG A 160 -17.89 11.43 -16.51
C ARG A 160 -19.18 12.24 -16.56
N HIS A 161 -20.05 12.11 -15.56
CA HIS A 161 -21.29 12.88 -15.49
C HIS A 161 -21.03 14.40 -15.41
N PHE A 162 -19.97 14.82 -14.76
CA PHE A 162 -19.54 16.21 -14.70
C PHE A 162 -18.68 16.66 -15.88
N MET A 163 -18.57 15.85 -16.96
CA MET A 163 -17.74 16.12 -18.14
C MET A 163 -16.29 16.51 -17.81
N LEU A 164 -15.73 15.90 -16.77
CA LEU A 164 -14.35 16.14 -16.34
C LEU A 164 -13.36 15.17 -16.98
N ILE A 165 -13.90 14.07 -17.49
CA ILE A 165 -13.19 13.02 -18.24
C ILE A 165 -14.01 12.61 -19.47
#